data_74a02c97557b528856af270bff035aed
#
_entry.id   74a02c97557b528856af270bff035aed
#
_cell.length_a   1.000
_cell.length_b   1.000
_cell.length_c   1.000
_cell.angle_alpha   90.00
_cell.angle_beta   90.00
_cell.angle_gamma   90.00
#
_symmetry.space_group_name_H-M   'P 1'
#
loop_
_entity.id
_entity.type
_entity.pdbx_description
1 polymer ?
#
loop_
_entity_poly.entity_id
_entity_poly.type
_entity_poly.pdbx_seq_one_letter_code
_entity_poly.pdbx_strand_id
1 'polypeptide(L)'
;YTIYYLNAAGNQLSGAEYRTGTTEQETLIQELLAQMTAVPSNLDCLSAIPERVEKITYRVEENVLYLYADSNYALMDTVQEILCRAALTKTLTQVSGIDYLSIYCAEQPIVDAAGNPVGMLAASDFVDSIRDVNSFEKTELTLYFANEAGDALVEETRTVMRSTNTSMERLIIEQLIAGPETEGAYPTIPSNVKLLSISINDSVCSINLDAAFLNNTLPVQND
;
A
#
# COMPACT_ATOMS: atom_id res chain seq x y z
N TYR A 1 1.28 10.45 18.84
CA TYR A 1 1.56 9.61 17.68
C TYR A 1 1.75 8.17 18.13
N THR A 2 1.54 7.23 17.19
CA THR A 2 1.85 5.82 17.39
C THR A 2 3.03 5.47 16.51
N ILE A 3 4.13 5.03 17.11
CA ILE A 3 5.26 4.48 16.34
C ILE A 3 5.06 2.97 16.22
N TYR A 4 5.13 2.45 15.01
CA TYR A 4 4.97 1.03 14.74
C TYR A 4 6.32 0.34 14.67
N TYR A 5 6.52 -0.62 15.54
CA TYR A 5 7.65 -1.54 15.64
C TYR A 5 7.21 -2.95 15.24
N LEU A 6 8.11 -3.90 15.25
CA LEU A 6 7.78 -5.33 15.23
C LEU A 6 7.63 -5.85 16.65
N ASN A 7 6.78 -6.87 16.83
CA ASN A 7 6.75 -7.63 18.08
C ASN A 7 8.05 -8.44 18.25
N ALA A 8 8.27 -9.03 19.42
CA ALA A 8 9.48 -9.82 19.71
C ALA A 8 9.69 -11.01 18.75
N ALA A 9 8.64 -11.55 18.16
CA ALA A 9 8.72 -12.62 17.17
C ALA A 9 9.04 -12.11 15.74
N GLY A 10 9.04 -10.79 15.51
CA GLY A 10 9.34 -10.17 14.20
C GLY A 10 8.30 -10.42 13.12
N ASN A 11 7.09 -10.81 13.47
CA ASN A 11 6.05 -11.23 12.53
C ASN A 11 4.75 -10.42 12.58
N GLN A 12 4.67 -9.41 13.44
CA GLN A 12 3.53 -8.52 13.59
C GLN A 12 3.98 -7.11 13.95
N LEU A 13 3.15 -6.12 13.58
CA LEU A 13 3.34 -4.76 14.05
C LEU A 13 2.89 -4.62 15.51
N SER A 14 3.66 -3.85 16.27
CA SER A 14 3.38 -3.45 17.64
C SER A 14 3.43 -1.93 17.74
N GLY A 15 2.31 -1.27 18.02
CA GLY A 15 2.23 0.17 18.19
C GLY A 15 2.67 0.61 19.59
N ALA A 16 3.51 1.62 19.67
CA ALA A 16 3.90 2.27 20.91
C ALA A 16 3.53 3.76 20.88
N GLU A 17 2.90 4.24 21.97
CA GLU A 17 2.55 5.67 22.08
C GLU A 17 3.84 6.52 22.16
N TYR A 18 3.88 7.56 21.34
CA TYR A 18 4.96 8.55 21.31
C TYR A 18 4.40 9.95 21.47
N ARG A 19 4.92 10.69 22.44
CA ARG A 19 4.49 12.07 22.74
C ARG A 19 5.60 13.03 22.41
N THR A 20 5.27 14.03 21.62
CA THR A 20 6.15 15.14 21.27
C THR A 20 5.40 16.46 21.35
N GLY A 21 6.12 17.55 21.58
CA GLY A 21 5.63 18.91 21.46
C GLY A 21 5.88 19.51 20.05
N THR A 22 6.51 18.75 19.15
CA THR A 22 6.83 19.19 17.80
C THR A 22 5.57 19.30 16.95
N THR A 23 5.36 20.44 16.34
CA THR A 23 4.19 20.74 15.48
C THR A 23 4.59 21.05 14.03
N GLU A 24 5.87 21.32 13.80
CA GLU A 24 6.40 21.62 12.49
C GLU A 24 6.59 20.31 11.72
N GLN A 25 6.00 20.22 10.51
CA GLN A 25 5.87 18.99 9.74
C GLN A 25 7.22 18.31 9.45
N GLU A 26 8.18 19.07 8.95
CA GLU A 26 9.49 18.52 8.56
C GLU A 26 10.27 17.98 9.76
N THR A 27 10.30 18.75 10.84
CA THR A 27 10.95 18.36 12.10
C THR A 27 10.28 17.12 12.71
N LEU A 28 8.95 17.04 12.61
CA LEU A 28 8.20 15.88 13.11
C LEU A 28 8.49 14.61 12.31
N ILE A 29 8.58 14.71 10.97
CA ILE A 29 8.96 13.58 10.12
C ILE A 29 10.36 13.07 10.51
N GLN A 30 11.32 13.98 10.68
CA GLN A 30 12.68 13.64 11.11
C GLN A 30 12.69 12.96 12.47
N GLU A 31 11.93 13.49 13.43
CA GLU A 31 11.82 12.95 14.78
C GLU A 31 11.22 11.53 14.77
N LEU A 32 10.13 11.31 14.04
CA LEU A 32 9.50 9.99 13.92
C LEU A 32 10.42 8.98 13.24
N LEU A 33 11.09 9.35 12.14
CA LEU A 33 12.08 8.50 11.47
C LEU A 33 13.24 8.14 12.40
N ALA A 34 13.76 9.11 13.17
CA ALA A 34 14.81 8.85 14.14
C ALA A 34 14.37 7.87 15.22
N GLN A 35 13.12 7.94 15.69
CA GLN A 35 12.57 6.97 16.66
C GLN A 35 12.41 5.58 16.04
N MET A 36 12.00 5.47 14.78
CA MET A 36 11.83 4.19 14.09
C MET A 36 13.16 3.48 13.82
N THR A 37 14.25 4.23 13.64
CA THR A 37 15.60 3.68 13.42
C THR A 37 16.36 3.42 14.74
N ALA A 38 15.92 4.04 15.83
CA ALA A 38 16.50 3.79 17.14
C ALA A 38 16.12 2.40 17.68
N VAL A 39 16.97 1.86 18.57
CA VAL A 39 16.61 0.64 19.31
C VAL A 39 15.38 0.94 20.18
N PRO A 40 14.29 0.15 20.03
CA PRO A 40 13.10 0.37 20.84
C PRO A 40 13.40 0.28 22.35
N SER A 41 12.85 1.22 23.12
CA SER A 41 12.98 1.19 24.58
C SER A 41 12.23 0.02 25.24
N ASN A 42 11.20 -0.50 24.55
CA ASN A 42 10.49 -1.69 24.96
C ASN A 42 11.22 -2.94 24.44
N LEU A 43 11.70 -3.78 25.35
CA LEU A 43 12.43 -5.01 25.04
C LEU A 43 11.58 -6.08 24.32
N ASP A 44 10.26 -5.94 24.33
CA ASP A 44 9.34 -6.81 23.59
C ASP A 44 9.10 -6.34 22.14
N CYS A 45 9.81 -5.31 21.70
CA CYS A 45 9.72 -4.77 20.35
C CYS A 45 11.07 -4.81 19.63
N LEU A 46 11.02 -5.02 18.33
CA LEU A 46 12.16 -4.91 17.42
C LEU A 46 11.94 -3.73 16.47
N SER A 47 13.02 -3.09 16.01
CA SER A 47 12.91 -2.08 14.95
C SER A 47 12.31 -2.71 13.69
N ALA A 48 11.34 -2.03 13.09
CA ALA A 48 10.80 -2.43 11.80
C ALA A 48 11.77 -2.14 10.65
N ILE A 49 12.69 -1.18 10.85
CA ILE A 49 13.75 -0.85 9.92
C ILE A 49 15.01 -1.60 10.36
N PRO A 50 15.55 -2.52 9.55
CA PRO A 50 16.77 -3.23 9.91
C PRO A 50 17.96 -2.30 10.08
N GLU A 51 18.85 -2.58 11.05
CA GLU A 51 20.06 -1.79 11.31
C GLU A 51 20.97 -1.64 10.06
N ARG A 52 20.92 -2.60 9.14
CA ARG A 52 21.68 -2.51 7.88
C ARG A 52 21.18 -1.44 6.92
N VAL A 53 19.96 -0.94 7.09
CA VAL A 53 19.46 0.23 6.35
C VAL A 53 19.98 1.48 7.07
N GLU A 54 21.11 1.99 6.59
CA GLU A 54 21.86 3.04 7.28
C GLU A 54 21.37 4.44 6.93
N LYS A 55 20.75 4.57 5.76
CA LYS A 55 20.34 5.87 5.25
C LYS A 55 18.93 5.85 4.70
N ILE A 56 18.10 6.72 5.26
CA ILE A 56 16.78 7.07 4.72
C ILE A 56 16.74 8.59 4.58
N THR A 57 16.50 9.07 3.37
CA THR A 57 16.20 10.47 3.09
C THR A 57 14.77 10.60 2.61
N TYR A 58 14.23 11.81 2.61
CA TYR A 58 12.84 12.01 2.22
C TYR A 58 12.64 13.34 1.50
N ARG A 59 11.50 13.43 0.82
CA ARG A 59 10.95 14.62 0.20
C ARG A 59 9.45 14.61 0.36
N VAL A 60 8.86 15.74 0.65
CA VAL A 60 7.40 15.93 0.69
C VAL A 60 6.97 16.67 -0.57
N GLU A 61 6.01 16.13 -1.28
CA GLU A 61 5.33 16.80 -2.40
C GLU A 61 3.83 16.68 -2.19
N GLU A 62 3.15 17.81 -2.09
CA GLU A 62 1.71 17.87 -1.78
C GLU A 62 1.41 17.10 -0.49
N ASN A 63 0.68 15.98 -0.58
CA ASN A 63 0.32 15.11 0.54
C ASN A 63 1.05 13.75 0.51
N VAL A 64 2.11 13.65 -0.29
CA VAL A 64 2.91 12.42 -0.44
C VAL A 64 4.30 12.62 0.18
N LEU A 65 4.67 11.69 1.05
CA LEU A 65 6.02 11.58 1.57
C LEU A 65 6.79 10.52 0.76
N TYR A 66 7.79 10.96 0.01
CA TYR A 66 8.70 10.10 -0.73
C TYR A 66 9.90 9.74 0.15
N LEU A 67 10.09 8.46 0.45
CA LEU A 67 11.24 7.95 1.17
C LEU A 67 12.25 7.31 0.21
N TYR A 68 13.52 7.61 0.42
CA TYR A 68 14.64 7.07 -0.35
C TYR A 68 15.56 6.32 0.60
N ALA A 69 15.48 5.00 0.59
CA ALA A 69 16.35 4.13 1.36
C ALA A 69 17.59 3.73 0.52
N ASP A 70 18.67 3.38 1.20
CA ASP A 70 19.85 2.82 0.55
C ASP A 70 19.59 1.40 0.01
N SER A 71 20.57 0.84 -0.71
CA SER A 71 20.46 -0.47 -1.36
C SER A 71 20.27 -1.64 -0.38
N ASN A 72 20.58 -1.45 0.91
CA ASN A 72 20.41 -2.48 1.92
C ASN A 72 18.92 -2.76 2.21
N TYR A 73 18.03 -1.84 1.86
CA TYR A 73 16.58 -2.05 1.92
C TYR A 73 16.17 -3.27 1.07
N ALA A 74 16.74 -3.44 -0.12
CA ALA A 74 16.43 -4.57 -1.00
C ALA A 74 16.93 -5.93 -0.49
N LEU A 75 17.74 -5.95 0.57
CA LEU A 75 18.23 -7.19 1.19
C LEU A 75 17.25 -7.79 2.23
N MET A 76 16.13 -7.10 2.49
CA MET A 76 15.07 -7.66 3.32
C MET A 76 14.42 -8.86 2.63
N ASP A 77 14.05 -9.88 3.41
CA ASP A 77 13.12 -10.87 2.91
C ASP A 77 11.73 -10.26 2.73
N THR A 78 10.87 -10.96 2.00
CA THR A 78 9.53 -10.46 1.66
C THR A 78 8.69 -10.09 2.89
N VAL A 79 8.80 -10.88 3.96
CA VAL A 79 8.08 -10.65 5.22
C VAL A 79 8.55 -9.38 5.88
N GLN A 80 9.85 -9.27 6.07
CA GLN A 80 10.48 -8.13 6.71
C GLN A 80 10.21 -6.84 5.93
N GLU A 81 10.24 -6.92 4.59
CA GLU A 81 9.96 -5.77 3.72
C GLU A 81 8.51 -5.29 3.87
N ILE A 82 7.53 -6.21 3.83
CA ILE A 82 6.11 -5.85 4.01
C ILE A 82 5.85 -5.22 5.38
N LEU A 83 6.45 -5.76 6.43
CA LEU A 83 6.32 -5.22 7.78
C LEU A 83 7.00 -3.86 7.93
N CYS A 84 8.18 -3.70 7.33
CA CYS A 84 8.92 -2.43 7.33
C CYS A 84 8.10 -1.32 6.65
N ARG A 85 7.63 -1.55 5.43
CA ARG A 85 6.82 -0.54 4.71
C ARG A 85 5.48 -0.26 5.40
N ALA A 86 4.86 -1.26 6.04
CA ALA A 86 3.63 -1.07 6.81
C ALA A 86 3.89 -0.20 8.05
N ALA A 87 4.98 -0.47 8.78
CA ALA A 87 5.38 0.34 9.94
C ALA A 87 5.67 1.78 9.55
N LEU A 88 6.46 2.00 8.48
CA LEU A 88 6.77 3.32 7.94
C LEU A 88 5.50 4.07 7.56
N THR A 89 4.61 3.43 6.78
CA THR A 89 3.38 4.07 6.33
C THR A 89 2.48 4.42 7.50
N LYS A 90 2.18 3.48 8.39
CA LYS A 90 1.28 3.70 9.53
C LYS A 90 1.83 4.72 10.53
N THR A 91 3.15 4.87 10.63
CA THR A 91 3.76 5.89 11.51
C THR A 91 3.73 7.27 10.85
N LEU A 92 4.17 7.39 9.61
CA LEU A 92 4.45 8.68 8.99
C LEU A 92 3.20 9.36 8.38
N THR A 93 2.18 8.59 7.99
CA THR A 93 0.91 9.16 7.54
C THR A 93 0.04 9.72 8.68
N GLN A 94 0.47 9.63 9.93
CA GLN A 94 -0.15 10.37 11.04
C GLN A 94 0.25 11.84 11.07
N VAL A 95 1.31 12.22 10.35
CA VAL A 95 1.76 13.61 10.25
C VAL A 95 0.75 14.40 9.43
N SER A 96 0.27 15.52 9.98
CA SER A 96 -0.71 16.36 9.29
C SER A 96 -0.19 16.80 7.90
N GLY A 97 -1.00 16.60 6.88
CA GLY A 97 -0.66 16.90 5.48
C GLY A 97 0.06 15.78 4.75
N ILE A 98 0.28 14.62 5.38
CA ILE A 98 0.83 13.41 4.74
C ILE A 98 -0.24 12.32 4.73
N ASP A 99 -0.80 12.06 3.56
CA ASP A 99 -1.81 11.02 3.37
C ASP A 99 -1.21 9.73 2.81
N TYR A 100 -0.11 9.86 2.07
CA TYR A 100 0.52 8.75 1.35
C TYR A 100 2.03 8.71 1.56
N LEU A 101 2.55 7.47 1.49
CA LEU A 101 3.98 7.17 1.48
C LEU A 101 4.36 6.49 0.16
N SER A 102 5.48 6.88 -0.44
CA SER A 102 6.07 6.18 -1.57
C SER A 102 7.53 5.86 -1.26
N ILE A 103 7.92 4.60 -1.41
CA ILE A 103 9.25 4.14 -0.99
C ILE A 103 10.09 3.81 -2.22
N TYR A 104 11.32 4.29 -2.21
CA TYR A 104 12.35 4.05 -3.22
C TYR A 104 13.56 3.39 -2.56
N CYS A 105 14.14 2.42 -3.24
CA CYS A 105 15.39 1.78 -2.87
C CYS A 105 16.40 2.07 -3.96
N ALA A 106 17.55 2.68 -3.62
CA ALA A 106 18.57 3.09 -4.57
C ALA A 106 17.98 3.85 -5.79
N GLU A 107 17.10 4.82 -5.52
CA GLU A 107 16.41 5.67 -6.50
C GLU A 107 15.40 4.96 -7.43
N GLN A 108 15.13 3.67 -7.21
CA GLN A 108 14.10 2.92 -7.92
C GLN A 108 12.90 2.66 -6.99
N PRO A 109 11.66 2.75 -7.49
CA PRO A 109 10.50 2.39 -6.69
C PRO A 109 10.61 0.93 -6.24
N ILE A 110 10.23 0.64 -5.00
CA ILE A 110 10.15 -0.75 -4.54
C ILE A 110 9.09 -1.51 -5.34
N VAL A 111 9.32 -2.81 -5.49
CA VAL A 111 8.41 -3.69 -6.24
C VAL A 111 7.81 -4.76 -5.35
N ASP A 112 6.62 -5.23 -5.73
CA ASP A 112 5.98 -6.37 -5.09
C ASP A 112 6.61 -7.72 -5.53
N ALA A 113 6.10 -8.82 -5.01
CA ALA A 113 6.58 -10.17 -5.35
C ALA A 113 6.40 -10.53 -6.85
N ALA A 114 5.53 -9.83 -7.57
CA ALA A 114 5.31 -10.00 -9.00
C ALA A 114 6.21 -9.06 -9.85
N GLY A 115 7.00 -8.19 -9.21
CA GLY A 115 7.88 -7.23 -9.87
C GLY A 115 7.20 -5.93 -10.28
N ASN A 116 5.98 -5.66 -9.83
CA ASN A 116 5.28 -4.41 -10.11
C ASN A 116 5.67 -3.34 -9.08
N PRO A 117 5.81 -2.06 -9.47
CA PRO A 117 5.98 -0.98 -8.52
C PRO A 117 4.85 -0.96 -7.48
N VAL A 118 5.21 -0.87 -6.20
CA VAL A 118 4.25 -0.84 -5.09
C VAL A 118 3.41 0.45 -5.11
N GLY A 119 3.93 1.54 -5.64
CA GLY A 119 3.22 2.81 -5.75
C GLY A 119 3.10 3.56 -4.42
N MET A 120 2.03 4.34 -4.30
CA MET A 120 1.70 5.08 -3.08
C MET A 120 0.98 4.18 -2.09
N LEU A 121 1.31 4.34 -0.82
CA LEU A 121 0.80 3.54 0.28
C LEU A 121 0.05 4.45 1.27
N ALA A 122 -1.14 4.04 1.68
CA ALA A 122 -1.89 4.65 2.76
C ALA A 122 -1.92 3.71 3.98
N ALA A 123 -2.16 4.25 5.18
CA ALA A 123 -2.28 3.41 6.38
C ALA A 123 -3.37 2.34 6.25
N SER A 124 -4.45 2.64 5.51
CA SER A 124 -5.56 1.73 5.24
C SER A 124 -5.22 0.53 4.34
N ASP A 125 -4.08 0.59 3.62
CA ASP A 125 -3.62 -0.54 2.80
C ASP A 125 -3.13 -1.72 3.65
N PHE A 126 -2.89 -1.49 4.94
CA PHE A 126 -2.35 -2.48 5.86
C PHE A 126 -3.35 -2.84 6.95
N VAL A 127 -3.62 -4.13 7.10
CA VAL A 127 -4.38 -4.67 8.24
C VAL A 127 -3.55 -4.59 9.52
N ASP A 128 -4.22 -4.44 10.67
CA ASP A 128 -3.53 -4.23 11.95
C ASP A 128 -2.76 -5.45 12.45
N SER A 129 -3.04 -6.63 11.93
CA SER A 129 -2.30 -7.84 12.27
C SER A 129 -1.97 -8.65 11.01
N ILE A 130 -0.70 -8.73 10.68
CA ILE A 130 -0.19 -9.74 9.74
C ILE A 130 -0.16 -11.05 10.52
N ARG A 131 -1.22 -11.85 10.39
CA ARG A 131 -1.34 -13.10 11.15
C ARG A 131 -0.43 -14.20 10.61
N ASP A 132 -0.16 -14.18 9.33
CA ASP A 132 0.78 -15.05 8.66
C ASP A 132 1.11 -14.43 7.29
N VAL A 133 2.38 -14.14 7.03
CA VAL A 133 2.81 -13.51 5.76
C VAL A 133 2.64 -14.42 4.56
N ASN A 134 2.51 -15.71 4.80
CA ASN A 134 2.18 -16.71 3.78
C ASN A 134 0.70 -17.12 3.82
N SER A 135 -0.13 -16.46 4.63
CA SER A 135 -1.56 -16.74 4.66
C SER A 135 -2.23 -16.15 3.43
N PHE A 136 -2.69 -17.06 2.61
CA PHE A 136 -3.61 -16.77 1.53
C PHE A 136 -4.96 -17.37 1.90
N GLU A 137 -6.01 -16.62 1.72
CA GLU A 137 -7.38 -17.13 1.84
C GLU A 137 -8.07 -17.12 0.48
N LYS A 138 -8.94 -18.11 0.28
CA LYS A 138 -9.83 -18.08 -0.87
C LYS A 138 -10.93 -17.07 -0.60
N THR A 139 -11.06 -16.10 -1.47
CA THR A 139 -12.08 -15.06 -1.39
C THR A 139 -12.92 -15.10 -2.64
N GLU A 140 -14.22 -15.15 -2.48
CA GLU A 140 -15.16 -15.03 -3.58
C GLU A 140 -15.51 -13.56 -3.79
N LEU A 141 -15.36 -13.10 -5.02
CA LEU A 141 -15.68 -11.74 -5.44
C LEU A 141 -16.79 -11.75 -6.47
N THR A 142 -17.75 -10.84 -6.32
CA THR A 142 -18.73 -10.50 -7.36
C THR A 142 -18.29 -9.20 -8.00
N LEU A 143 -17.95 -9.26 -9.28
CA LEU A 143 -17.47 -8.15 -10.08
C LEU A 143 -18.46 -7.85 -11.20
N TYR A 144 -18.48 -6.61 -11.66
CA TYR A 144 -19.37 -6.18 -12.72
C TYR A 144 -18.54 -5.56 -13.87
N PHE A 145 -18.70 -6.13 -15.04
CA PHE A 145 -18.03 -5.72 -16.27
C PHE A 145 -19.04 -5.22 -17.31
N ALA A 146 -18.59 -4.54 -18.35
CA ALA A 146 -19.48 -4.11 -19.42
C ALA A 146 -19.93 -5.30 -20.27
N ASN A 147 -21.12 -5.21 -20.86
CA ASN A 147 -21.51 -6.09 -21.97
C ASN A 147 -20.89 -5.58 -23.28
N GLU A 148 -21.10 -6.30 -24.39
CA GLU A 148 -20.57 -5.95 -25.72
C GLU A 148 -21.06 -4.58 -26.22
N ALA A 149 -22.30 -4.20 -25.91
CA ALA A 149 -22.88 -2.93 -26.32
C ALA A 149 -22.47 -1.76 -25.39
N GLY A 150 -21.88 -2.04 -24.22
CA GLY A 150 -21.48 -1.02 -23.25
C GLY A 150 -22.65 -0.35 -22.52
N ASP A 151 -23.88 -0.88 -22.66
CA ASP A 151 -25.11 -0.30 -22.09
C ASP A 151 -25.63 -1.05 -20.84
N ALA A 152 -25.03 -2.18 -20.48
CA ALA A 152 -25.38 -2.97 -19.30
C ALA A 152 -24.16 -3.60 -18.64
N LEU A 153 -24.34 -4.03 -17.38
CA LEU A 153 -23.31 -4.74 -16.64
C LEU A 153 -23.56 -6.26 -16.68
N VAL A 154 -22.48 -7.00 -16.84
CA VAL A 154 -22.41 -8.46 -16.73
C VAL A 154 -21.79 -8.79 -15.38
N GLU A 155 -22.52 -9.55 -14.56
CA GLU A 155 -22.03 -10.04 -13.28
C GLU A 155 -21.08 -11.21 -13.50
N GLU A 156 -19.96 -11.19 -12.81
CA GLU A 156 -18.99 -12.26 -12.76
C GLU A 156 -18.62 -12.58 -11.33
N THR A 157 -18.77 -13.82 -10.93
CA THR A 157 -18.28 -14.32 -9.66
C THR A 157 -17.01 -15.12 -9.88
N ARG A 158 -15.93 -14.74 -9.18
CA ARG A 158 -14.66 -15.45 -9.22
C ARG A 158 -14.09 -15.70 -7.83
N THR A 159 -13.39 -16.81 -7.70
CA THR A 159 -12.63 -17.12 -6.49
C THR A 159 -11.16 -16.78 -6.71
N VAL A 160 -10.63 -15.87 -5.91
CA VAL A 160 -9.24 -15.45 -5.97
C VAL A 160 -8.51 -15.79 -4.66
N MET A 161 -7.20 -16.00 -4.76
CA MET A 161 -6.34 -16.13 -3.59
C MET A 161 -5.93 -14.72 -3.14
N ARG A 162 -6.43 -14.30 -1.98
CA ARG A 162 -6.08 -13.03 -1.37
C ARG A 162 -4.97 -13.23 -0.33
N SER A 163 -3.90 -12.45 -0.40
CA SER A 163 -3.04 -12.31 0.76
C SER A 163 -3.83 -11.66 1.90
N THR A 164 -3.77 -12.22 3.10
CA THR A 164 -4.43 -11.63 4.28
C THR A 164 -3.94 -10.23 4.62
N ASN A 165 -2.85 -9.80 3.99
CA ASN A 165 -2.22 -8.48 4.15
C ASN A 165 -2.68 -7.46 3.09
N THR A 166 -3.55 -7.85 2.15
CA THR A 166 -4.12 -6.97 1.14
C THR A 166 -5.54 -6.61 1.52
N SER A 167 -5.90 -5.33 1.49
CA SER A 167 -7.27 -4.91 1.75
C SER A 167 -8.23 -5.43 0.67
N MET A 168 -9.49 -5.64 1.05
CA MET A 168 -10.50 -6.16 0.11
C MET A 168 -10.73 -5.18 -1.04
N GLU A 169 -10.75 -3.91 -0.76
CA GLU A 169 -10.97 -2.83 -1.72
C GLU A 169 -9.87 -2.81 -2.77
N ARG A 170 -8.62 -2.94 -2.34
CA ARG A 170 -7.47 -3.04 -3.26
C ARG A 170 -7.60 -4.25 -4.17
N LEU A 171 -7.91 -5.41 -3.60
CA LEU A 171 -8.11 -6.64 -4.37
C LEU A 171 -9.19 -6.48 -5.43
N ILE A 172 -10.34 -5.88 -5.08
CA ILE A 172 -11.45 -5.65 -6.02
C ILE A 172 -10.99 -4.79 -7.20
N ILE A 173 -10.30 -3.67 -6.94
CA ILE A 173 -9.84 -2.78 -8.01
C ILE A 173 -8.79 -3.48 -8.89
N GLU A 174 -7.87 -4.22 -8.31
CA GLU A 174 -6.87 -5.01 -9.06
C GLU A 174 -7.55 -6.05 -9.96
N GLN A 175 -8.62 -6.72 -9.48
CA GLN A 175 -9.38 -7.68 -10.28
C GLN A 175 -10.20 -7.00 -11.39
N LEU A 176 -10.72 -5.79 -11.19
CA LEU A 176 -11.38 -5.01 -12.24
C LEU A 176 -10.39 -4.56 -13.32
N ILE A 177 -9.15 -4.18 -12.94
CA ILE A 177 -8.07 -3.84 -13.88
C ILE A 177 -7.61 -5.09 -14.65
N ALA A 178 -7.54 -6.25 -14.00
CA ALA A 178 -7.20 -7.51 -14.66
C ALA A 178 -8.21 -7.90 -15.77
N GLY A 179 -9.44 -7.41 -15.66
CA GLY A 179 -10.50 -7.62 -16.64
C GLY A 179 -11.33 -8.90 -16.41
N PRO A 180 -12.36 -9.12 -17.25
CA PRO A 180 -13.27 -10.25 -17.12
C PRO A 180 -12.65 -11.56 -17.58
N GLU A 181 -13.12 -12.66 -16.99
CA GLU A 181 -12.87 -14.05 -17.42
C GLU A 181 -14.10 -14.65 -18.12
N THR A 182 -15.26 -14.03 -17.92
CA THR A 182 -16.53 -14.49 -18.50
C THR A 182 -16.65 -14.09 -19.96
N GLU A 183 -17.01 -15.04 -20.82
CA GLU A 183 -17.26 -14.76 -22.24
C GLU A 183 -18.43 -13.78 -22.42
N GLY A 184 -18.27 -12.77 -23.28
CA GLY A 184 -19.26 -11.72 -23.50
C GLY A 184 -19.22 -10.58 -22.48
N ALA A 185 -18.29 -10.63 -21.52
CA ALA A 185 -17.98 -9.52 -20.63
C ALA A 185 -16.73 -8.76 -21.15
N TYR A 186 -16.73 -7.44 -20.97
CA TYR A 186 -15.68 -6.54 -21.46
C TYR A 186 -15.12 -5.67 -20.33
N PRO A 187 -13.82 -5.35 -20.35
CA PRO A 187 -13.20 -4.55 -19.30
C PRO A 187 -13.90 -3.20 -19.11
N THR A 188 -14.11 -2.81 -17.85
CA THR A 188 -14.57 -1.47 -17.48
C THR A 188 -13.42 -0.53 -17.15
N ILE A 189 -12.24 -1.09 -16.86
CA ILE A 189 -10.98 -0.37 -16.63
C ILE A 189 -9.94 -0.96 -17.59
N PRO A 190 -9.19 -0.13 -18.35
CA PRO A 190 -8.12 -0.63 -19.20
C PRO A 190 -7.04 -1.38 -18.41
N SER A 191 -6.54 -2.47 -18.96
CA SER A 191 -5.53 -3.32 -18.29
C SER A 191 -4.15 -2.68 -18.12
N ASN A 192 -3.89 -1.57 -18.82
CA ASN A 192 -2.66 -0.78 -18.69
C ASN A 192 -2.73 0.29 -17.59
N VAL A 193 -3.89 0.46 -16.95
CA VAL A 193 -4.08 1.36 -15.81
C VAL A 193 -3.42 0.77 -14.57
N LYS A 194 -2.78 1.62 -13.77
CA LYS A 194 -2.17 1.24 -12.49
C LYS A 194 -2.94 1.87 -11.34
N LEU A 195 -3.22 1.04 -10.33
CA LEU A 195 -3.72 1.52 -9.04
C LEU A 195 -2.55 2.13 -8.27
N LEU A 196 -2.60 3.45 -8.06
CA LEU A 196 -1.58 4.17 -7.29
C LEU A 196 -1.86 4.09 -5.78
N SER A 197 -3.10 4.36 -5.38
CA SER A 197 -3.52 4.23 -3.99
C SER A 197 -5.02 4.02 -3.88
N ILE A 198 -5.44 3.50 -2.73
CA ILE A 198 -6.85 3.38 -2.35
C ILE A 198 -6.97 3.67 -0.86
N SER A 199 -7.98 4.43 -0.47
CA SER A 199 -8.26 4.74 0.92
C SER A 199 -9.76 4.83 1.17
N ILE A 200 -10.17 4.50 2.39
CA ILE A 200 -11.55 4.66 2.84
C ILE A 200 -11.58 5.58 4.05
N ASN A 201 -12.30 6.67 3.91
CA ASN A 201 -12.56 7.63 4.98
C ASN A 201 -14.05 7.96 5.01
N ASP A 202 -14.67 7.87 6.17
CA ASP A 202 -16.09 8.22 6.39
C ASP A 202 -17.05 7.60 5.35
N SER A 203 -16.85 6.31 5.04
CA SER A 203 -17.62 5.58 4.01
C SER A 203 -17.39 6.06 2.57
N VAL A 204 -16.40 6.88 2.31
CA VAL A 204 -15.96 7.28 0.97
C VAL A 204 -14.73 6.49 0.59
N CYS A 205 -14.81 5.72 -0.50
CA CYS A 205 -13.67 5.04 -1.09
C CYS A 205 -13.02 5.95 -2.13
N SER A 206 -11.81 6.41 -1.84
CA SER A 206 -10.99 7.21 -2.75
C SER A 206 -10.01 6.31 -3.48
N ILE A 207 -10.09 6.29 -4.81
CA ILE A 207 -9.25 5.46 -5.67
C ILE A 207 -8.41 6.39 -6.53
N ASN A 208 -7.09 6.24 -6.45
CA ASN A 208 -6.14 7.00 -7.27
C ASN A 208 -5.55 6.07 -8.33
N LEU A 209 -5.81 6.39 -9.59
CA LEU A 209 -5.34 5.66 -10.75
C LEU A 209 -4.33 6.52 -11.51
N ASP A 210 -3.43 5.90 -12.27
CA ASP A 210 -2.47 6.62 -13.09
C ASP A 210 -3.12 7.31 -14.30
N ALA A 211 -2.34 8.13 -15.02
CA ALA A 211 -2.82 8.90 -16.16
C ALA A 211 -3.33 8.02 -17.32
N ALA A 212 -3.01 6.73 -17.34
CA ALA A 212 -3.51 5.82 -18.36
C ALA A 212 -5.05 5.70 -18.31
N PHE A 213 -5.65 5.89 -17.15
CA PHE A 213 -7.10 5.89 -17.00
C PHE A 213 -7.78 7.02 -17.77
N LEU A 214 -7.15 8.19 -17.89
CA LEU A 214 -7.68 9.34 -18.64
C LEU A 214 -7.65 9.13 -20.17
N ASN A 215 -6.78 8.25 -20.64
CA ASN A 215 -6.62 7.91 -22.04
C ASN A 215 -7.45 6.68 -22.44
N ASN A 216 -8.56 6.47 -21.74
CA ASN A 216 -9.41 5.32 -21.90
C ASN A 216 -10.06 5.32 -23.30
N THR A 217 -9.66 4.37 -24.14
CA THR A 217 -10.25 4.08 -25.44
C THR A 217 -11.02 2.75 -25.41
N LEU A 218 -11.72 2.46 -24.30
CA LEU A 218 -12.63 1.33 -24.31
C LEU A 218 -13.66 1.55 -25.43
N PRO A 219 -13.94 0.55 -26.26
CA PRO A 219 -14.86 0.69 -27.37
C PRO A 219 -16.29 0.81 -26.83
N VAL A 220 -16.65 2.02 -26.41
CA VAL A 220 -18.05 2.41 -26.36
C VAL A 220 -18.38 2.82 -27.80
N GLN A 221 -19.09 1.97 -28.54
CA GLN A 221 -19.65 2.39 -29.81
C GLN A 221 -20.67 3.49 -29.49
N ASN A 222 -20.28 4.73 -29.75
CA ASN A 222 -21.25 5.81 -29.84
C ASN A 222 -22.00 5.61 -31.16
N ASP A 223 -23.25 5.16 -31.10
CA ASP A 223 -24.20 5.32 -32.17
C ASP A 223 -24.64 6.79 -32.28
#